data_d86a7268f068cb178d1c9d1fd7d6e612
#
_entry.id   d86a7268f068cb178d1c9d1fd7d6e612
#
_cell.length_a   1.000
_cell.length_b   1.000
_cell.length_c   1.000
_cell.angle_alpha   90.00
_cell.angle_beta   90.00
_cell.angle_gamma   90.00
#
_symmetry.space_group_name_H-M   'P 1'
#
loop_
_entity.id
_entity.type
_entity.pdbx_description
1 polymer ?
#
loop_
_entity_poly.entity_id
_entity_poly.type
_entity_poly.pdbx_seq_one_letter_code
_entity_poly.pdbx_strand_id
1 'polypeptide(L)'
;DNYLVHHANISPALREFTEQKMKSSEQPVCTGATVTLELGIDLGKLERIVQTGCPLTVSGLVQRLGRTGRRGGVAEMRFAFRWDMSLPPQEFYKEINWDFVMCIAMILLYTRERWIEPMYLPKLPYSLLYHQTMSWLSSQGSVKPQELARYILTLGVFKHVSKDDYLRLLRHMLENGQIERGEDGGLLVGEKGEAAVNNYEFLAVFSVPSEFSVRCNAEEIGTVQTPFPEKAQFALAGQAWEVTELDLKERRIFVKHIPCLLYTSPSP
;
A
#
# COMPACT_ATOMS: atom_id res chain seq x y z
N ASP A 1 -9.81 -20.95 17.55
CA ASP A 1 -8.76 -20.00 17.95
C ASP A 1 -9.28 -18.57 17.86
N ASN A 2 -8.99 -17.77 18.90
CA ASN A 2 -9.38 -16.37 18.97
C ASN A 2 -8.24 -15.42 18.53
N TYR A 3 -7.14 -15.98 18.03
CA TYR A 3 -6.01 -15.24 17.48
C TYR A 3 -6.01 -15.35 15.95
N LEU A 4 -6.01 -14.22 15.28
CA LEU A 4 -6.10 -14.09 13.83
C LEU A 4 -4.92 -13.30 13.29
N VAL A 5 -4.64 -13.45 12.01
CA VAL A 5 -3.58 -12.71 11.31
C VAL A 5 -4.15 -12.03 10.08
N HIS A 6 -3.75 -10.78 9.85
CA HIS A 6 -4.16 -10.01 8.67
C HIS A 6 -3.01 -9.16 8.15
N HIS A 7 -2.46 -9.51 6.99
CA HIS A 7 -1.47 -8.70 6.28
C HIS A 7 -1.56 -8.91 4.77
N ALA A 8 -0.91 -8.05 3.98
CA ALA A 8 -1.04 -8.05 2.52
C ALA A 8 -0.62 -9.39 1.88
N ASN A 9 0.38 -10.04 2.45
CA ASN A 9 1.01 -11.22 1.87
C ASN A 9 0.30 -12.55 2.17
N ILE A 10 -0.79 -12.58 2.95
CA ILE A 10 -1.61 -13.78 3.10
C ILE A 10 -2.66 -13.85 1.99
N SER A 11 -3.14 -15.06 1.69
CA SER A 11 -4.14 -15.27 0.65
C SER A 11 -5.42 -14.45 0.87
N PRO A 12 -6.12 -14.04 -0.19
CA PRO A 12 -7.38 -13.32 -0.08
C PRO A 12 -8.41 -14.06 0.79
N ALA A 13 -8.53 -15.38 0.64
CA ALA A 13 -9.46 -16.20 1.41
C ALA A 13 -9.20 -16.13 2.92
N LEU A 14 -7.94 -16.16 3.35
CA LEU A 14 -7.58 -16.02 4.77
C LEU A 14 -7.85 -14.61 5.30
N ARG A 15 -7.67 -13.58 4.47
CA ARG A 15 -8.00 -12.19 4.84
C ARG A 15 -9.49 -12.01 5.03
N GLU A 16 -10.29 -12.47 4.07
CA GLU A 16 -11.76 -12.42 4.14
C GLU A 16 -12.30 -13.19 5.34
N PHE A 17 -11.77 -14.38 5.61
CA PHE A 17 -12.13 -15.15 6.80
C PHE A 17 -11.85 -14.36 8.10
N THR A 18 -10.66 -13.73 8.19
CA THR A 18 -10.28 -12.92 9.35
C THR A 18 -11.24 -11.73 9.52
N GLU A 19 -11.54 -11.01 8.43
CA GLU A 19 -12.44 -9.87 8.44
C GLU A 19 -13.87 -10.25 8.85
N GLN A 20 -14.38 -11.35 8.31
CA GLN A 20 -15.71 -11.88 8.68
C GLN A 20 -15.75 -12.24 10.15
N LYS A 21 -14.71 -12.93 10.65
CA LYS A 21 -14.66 -13.33 12.05
C LYS A 21 -14.55 -12.14 13.00
N MET A 22 -13.81 -11.09 12.63
CA MET A 22 -13.75 -9.82 13.38
C MET A 22 -15.12 -9.13 13.46
N LYS A 23 -15.94 -9.22 12.41
CA LYS A 23 -17.27 -8.59 12.36
C LYS A 23 -18.34 -9.36 13.11
N SER A 24 -18.32 -10.68 13.02
CA SER A 24 -19.42 -11.55 13.44
C SER A 24 -19.18 -12.31 14.75
N SER A 25 -17.95 -12.29 15.30
CA SER A 25 -17.66 -13.05 16.51
C SER A 25 -18.31 -12.41 17.74
N GLU A 26 -19.07 -13.21 18.48
CA GLU A 26 -19.57 -12.84 19.81
C GLU A 26 -18.49 -12.93 20.89
N GLN A 27 -17.45 -13.70 20.63
CA GLN A 27 -16.31 -13.84 21.55
C GLN A 27 -15.18 -12.84 21.19
N PRO A 28 -14.42 -12.37 22.18
CA PRO A 28 -13.28 -11.51 21.93
C PRO A 28 -12.27 -12.18 21.01
N VAL A 29 -11.84 -11.47 19.95
CA VAL A 29 -10.79 -11.91 19.02
C VAL A 29 -9.64 -10.91 19.05
N CYS A 30 -8.43 -11.43 18.91
CA CYS A 30 -7.21 -10.63 18.78
C CYS A 30 -6.60 -10.86 17.40
N THR A 31 -6.42 -9.79 16.62
CA THR A 31 -5.86 -9.88 15.27
C THR A 31 -4.51 -9.17 15.21
N GLY A 32 -3.47 -9.93 14.87
CA GLY A 32 -2.18 -9.37 14.49
C GLY A 32 -2.24 -8.85 13.05
N ALA A 33 -2.02 -7.54 12.87
CA ALA A 33 -2.11 -6.93 11.56
C ALA A 33 -0.95 -5.98 11.30
N THR A 34 -0.58 -5.85 10.02
CA THR A 34 0.27 -4.78 9.51
C THR A 34 -0.59 -3.57 9.10
N VAL A 35 -0.11 -2.74 8.18
CA VAL A 35 -0.82 -1.56 7.68
C VAL A 35 -2.15 -1.87 6.95
N THR A 36 -2.43 -3.12 6.65
CA THR A 36 -3.60 -3.54 5.86
C THR A 36 -4.94 -3.16 6.49
N LEU A 37 -5.01 -3.03 7.80
CA LEU A 37 -6.22 -2.62 8.51
C LEU A 37 -6.31 -1.10 8.74
N GLU A 38 -5.37 -0.31 8.22
CA GLU A 38 -5.42 1.15 8.34
C GLU A 38 -6.47 1.79 7.43
N LEU A 39 -6.67 1.24 6.23
CA LEU A 39 -7.49 1.86 5.18
C LEU A 39 -8.64 0.94 4.72
N GLY A 40 -9.77 1.57 4.44
CA GLY A 40 -10.84 1.03 3.60
C GLY A 40 -11.70 -0.10 4.17
N ILE A 41 -11.34 -0.76 5.26
CA ILE A 41 -12.07 -1.92 5.77
C ILE A 41 -12.99 -1.50 6.91
N ASP A 42 -14.27 -1.87 6.81
CA ASP A 42 -15.17 -1.77 7.95
C ASP A 42 -14.99 -3.01 8.85
N LEU A 43 -14.29 -2.83 9.96
CA LEU A 43 -14.01 -3.89 10.94
C LEU A 43 -15.12 -4.03 12.00
N GLY A 44 -16.23 -3.31 11.84
CA GLY A 44 -17.31 -3.34 12.83
C GLY A 44 -16.93 -2.63 14.12
N LYS A 45 -17.06 -3.32 15.25
CA LYS A 45 -16.81 -2.77 16.59
C LYS A 45 -15.41 -3.17 17.08
N LEU A 46 -14.42 -2.35 16.77
CA LEU A 46 -13.06 -2.54 17.31
C LEU A 46 -12.94 -1.78 18.65
N GLU A 47 -12.72 -2.52 19.73
CA GLU A 47 -12.65 -1.93 21.09
C GLU A 47 -11.32 -1.25 21.34
N ARG A 48 -10.21 -1.90 20.95
CA ARG A 48 -8.86 -1.46 21.31
C ARG A 48 -7.85 -1.80 20.23
N ILE A 49 -6.86 -0.93 20.07
CA ILE A 49 -5.66 -1.20 19.29
C ILE A 49 -4.47 -1.27 20.24
N VAL A 50 -3.61 -2.25 20.02
CA VAL A 50 -2.28 -2.33 20.60
C VAL A 50 -1.26 -2.09 19.50
N GLN A 51 -0.59 -0.95 19.54
CA GLN A 51 0.45 -0.56 18.61
C GLN A 51 1.80 -1.05 19.14
N THR A 52 2.47 -1.90 18.38
CA THR A 52 3.85 -2.34 18.69
C THR A 52 4.84 -1.40 18.02
N GLY A 53 5.76 -0.83 18.80
CA GLY A 53 6.72 0.17 18.32
C GLY A 53 6.08 1.52 17.95
N CYS A 54 6.88 2.41 17.37
CA CYS A 54 6.44 3.72 16.90
C CYS A 54 5.77 3.60 15.52
N PRO A 55 4.63 4.26 15.26
CA PRO A 55 4.13 4.45 13.91
C PRO A 55 5.14 5.23 13.06
N LEU A 56 5.13 5.05 11.74
CA LEU A 56 6.03 5.77 10.85
C LEU A 56 5.63 7.25 10.65
N THR A 57 4.34 7.56 10.81
CA THR A 57 3.77 8.88 10.53
C THR A 57 2.67 9.22 11.54
N VAL A 58 2.44 10.52 11.77
CA VAL A 58 1.32 11.02 12.58
C VAL A 58 -0.01 10.69 11.91
N SER A 59 -0.09 10.79 10.57
CA SER A 59 -1.28 10.40 9.83
C SER A 59 -1.61 8.91 10.01
N GLY A 60 -0.61 8.02 10.00
CA GLY A 60 -0.80 6.59 10.27
C GLY A 60 -1.27 6.33 11.71
N LEU A 61 -0.72 7.06 12.69
CA LEU A 61 -1.19 7.02 14.08
C LEU A 61 -2.70 7.35 14.16
N VAL A 62 -3.11 8.45 13.52
CA VAL A 62 -4.50 8.93 13.54
C VAL A 62 -5.43 7.99 12.80
N GLN A 63 -5.02 7.44 11.66
CA GLN A 63 -5.78 6.48 10.87
C GLN A 63 -6.06 5.20 11.67
N ARG A 64 -5.05 4.68 12.39
CA ARG A 64 -5.21 3.52 13.29
C ARG A 64 -6.13 3.86 14.45
N LEU A 65 -5.89 4.96 15.16
CA LEU A 65 -6.74 5.39 16.27
C LEU A 65 -8.21 5.52 15.83
N GLY A 66 -8.47 6.06 14.65
CA GLY A 66 -9.81 6.21 14.06
C GLY A 66 -10.51 4.89 13.72
N ARG A 67 -9.87 3.73 13.90
CA ARG A 67 -10.53 2.42 13.80
C ARG A 67 -11.26 2.02 15.08
N THR A 68 -10.91 2.60 16.21
CA THR A 68 -11.59 2.40 17.50
C THR A 68 -12.59 3.51 17.78
N GLY A 69 -13.40 3.34 18.82
CA GLY A 69 -14.36 4.36 19.28
C GLY A 69 -15.52 4.65 18.33
N ARG A 70 -15.70 3.85 17.28
CA ARG A 70 -16.83 4.00 16.38
C ARG A 70 -18.15 3.68 17.10
N ARG A 71 -19.25 4.30 16.68
CA ARG A 71 -20.59 4.14 17.28
C ARG A 71 -20.70 4.71 18.71
N GLY A 72 -19.97 5.80 19.01
CA GLY A 72 -20.12 6.56 20.25
C GLY A 72 -19.23 6.10 21.41
N GLY A 73 -18.34 5.14 21.19
CA GLY A 73 -17.30 4.75 22.16
C GLY A 73 -16.11 5.71 22.16
N VAL A 74 -15.31 5.67 23.23
CA VAL A 74 -14.02 6.37 23.27
C VAL A 74 -12.99 5.57 22.48
N ALA A 75 -12.23 6.25 21.62
CA ALA A 75 -11.14 5.62 20.89
C ALA A 75 -10.01 5.26 21.87
N GLU A 76 -9.59 3.98 21.87
CA GLU A 76 -8.53 3.48 22.76
C GLU A 76 -7.37 2.88 21.93
N MET A 77 -6.17 3.40 22.15
CA MET A 77 -4.93 2.86 21.63
C MET A 77 -3.91 2.71 22.75
N ARG A 78 -3.32 1.54 22.84
CA ARG A 78 -2.21 1.24 23.74
C ARG A 78 -0.95 1.05 22.94
N PHE A 79 0.21 1.37 23.53
CA PHE A 79 1.51 1.22 22.90
C PHE A 79 2.34 0.21 23.68
N ALA A 80 2.98 -0.69 22.94
CA ALA A 80 3.91 -1.67 23.47
C ALA A 80 5.29 -1.47 22.83
N PHE A 81 6.29 -1.20 23.65
CA PHE A 81 7.66 -1.00 23.20
C PHE A 81 8.53 -2.16 23.65
N ARG A 82 9.38 -2.64 22.78
CA ARG A 82 10.40 -3.63 23.10
C ARG A 82 11.60 -2.88 23.68
N TRP A 83 12.02 -3.28 24.86
CA TRP A 83 13.21 -2.76 25.52
C TRP A 83 14.20 -3.91 25.72
N ASP A 84 15.35 -3.81 25.10
CA ASP A 84 16.39 -4.82 25.28
C ASP A 84 17.24 -4.47 26.52
N MET A 85 16.94 -5.14 27.62
CA MET A 85 17.65 -4.95 28.90
C MET A 85 18.92 -5.82 29.01
N SER A 86 19.21 -6.64 27.99
CA SER A 86 20.34 -7.58 28.01
C SER A 86 21.64 -6.97 27.48
N LEU A 87 21.58 -5.78 26.89
CA LEU A 87 22.78 -5.12 26.37
C LEU A 87 23.65 -4.61 27.51
N PRO A 88 24.98 -4.77 27.41
CA PRO A 88 25.90 -4.17 28.37
C PRO A 88 25.78 -2.65 28.32
N PRO A 89 26.12 -1.93 29.44
CA PRO A 89 26.12 -0.47 29.46
C PRO A 89 26.87 0.10 28.25
N GLN A 90 26.16 0.84 27.41
CA GLN A 90 26.70 1.43 26.19
C GLN A 90 26.65 2.95 26.31
N GLU A 91 27.01 3.63 25.24
CA GLU A 91 26.86 5.07 25.14
C GLU A 91 25.40 5.48 25.39
N PHE A 92 25.17 6.53 26.16
CA PHE A 92 23.84 6.98 26.64
C PHE A 92 22.77 6.99 25.54
N TYR A 93 23.11 7.43 24.32
CA TYR A 93 22.14 7.50 23.22
C TYR A 93 21.66 6.12 22.73
N LYS A 94 22.37 5.04 23.02
CA LYS A 94 21.98 3.64 22.70
C LYS A 94 21.06 3.04 23.75
N GLU A 95 21.02 3.62 24.95
CA GLU A 95 20.11 3.22 26.02
C GLU A 95 18.71 3.82 25.89
N ILE A 96 18.59 4.90 25.07
CA ILE A 96 17.31 5.54 24.83
C ILE A 96 16.46 4.69 23.88
N ASN A 97 15.25 4.35 24.31
CA ASN A 97 14.25 3.78 23.41
C ASN A 97 13.69 4.88 22.48
N TRP A 98 14.31 5.06 21.33
CA TRP A 98 13.94 6.09 20.37
C TRP A 98 12.52 5.92 19.84
N ASP A 99 12.01 4.68 19.68
CA ASP A 99 10.63 4.41 19.30
C ASP A 99 9.66 5.02 20.31
N PHE A 100 9.95 4.89 21.59
CA PHE A 100 9.13 5.48 22.66
C PHE A 100 9.15 7.01 22.61
N VAL A 101 10.33 7.61 22.47
CA VAL A 101 10.48 9.08 22.37
C VAL A 101 9.77 9.64 21.15
N MET A 102 9.95 8.99 19.97
CA MET A 102 9.29 9.38 18.73
C MET A 102 7.77 9.25 18.82
N CYS A 103 7.27 8.20 19.48
CA CYS A 103 5.84 8.02 19.69
C CYS A 103 5.24 9.13 20.54
N ILE A 104 5.91 9.53 21.63
CA ILE A 104 5.50 10.68 22.45
C ILE A 104 5.47 11.95 21.61
N ALA A 105 6.52 12.21 20.81
CA ALA A 105 6.59 13.38 19.94
C ALA A 105 5.41 13.41 18.94
N MET A 106 5.08 12.28 18.29
CA MET A 106 3.93 12.19 17.38
C MET A 106 2.60 12.45 18.07
N ILE A 107 2.42 11.92 19.29
CA ILE A 107 1.21 12.18 20.09
C ILE A 107 1.11 13.67 20.42
N LEU A 108 2.20 14.32 20.79
CA LEU A 108 2.22 15.75 21.09
C LEU A 108 1.95 16.61 19.85
N LEU A 109 2.56 16.27 18.70
CA LEU A 109 2.29 16.93 17.42
C LEU A 109 0.79 16.88 17.09
N TYR A 110 0.18 15.72 17.21
CA TYR A 110 -1.25 15.58 16.92
C TYR A 110 -2.13 16.29 17.95
N THR A 111 -1.88 16.09 19.24
CA THR A 111 -2.80 16.55 20.30
C THR A 111 -2.65 18.02 20.64
N ARG A 112 -1.44 18.57 20.65
CA ARG A 112 -1.14 19.95 20.99
C ARG A 112 -1.08 20.86 19.78
N GLU A 113 -0.30 20.45 18.75
CA GLU A 113 -0.05 21.28 17.57
C GLU A 113 -1.12 21.09 16.48
N ARG A 114 -1.99 20.09 16.61
CA ARG A 114 -2.97 19.70 15.57
C ARG A 114 -2.31 19.45 14.21
N TRP A 115 -1.07 18.99 14.23
CA TRP A 115 -0.24 18.78 13.06
C TRP A 115 -0.33 17.33 12.59
N ILE A 116 -0.42 17.16 11.29
CA ILE A 116 -0.21 15.92 10.55
C ILE A 116 0.66 16.22 9.33
N GLU A 117 1.30 15.22 8.75
CA GLU A 117 2.14 15.40 7.58
C GLU A 117 1.36 16.06 6.45
N PRO A 118 1.87 17.15 5.86
CA PRO A 118 1.26 17.77 4.69
C PRO A 118 1.37 16.84 3.49
N MET A 119 0.34 16.85 2.63
CA MET A 119 0.35 16.09 1.39
C MET A 119 1.46 16.61 0.48
N TYR A 120 2.37 15.72 0.06
CA TYR A 120 3.38 16.04 -0.93
C TYR A 120 2.74 16.07 -2.31
N LEU A 121 2.69 17.25 -2.90
CA LEU A 121 2.27 17.44 -4.29
C LEU A 121 3.51 17.74 -5.15
N PRO A 122 3.88 16.85 -6.09
CA PRO A 122 4.96 17.15 -7.01
C PRO A 122 4.62 18.39 -7.84
N LYS A 123 5.60 19.27 -8.07
CA LYS A 123 5.39 20.51 -8.84
C LYS A 123 4.96 20.23 -10.29
N LEU A 124 5.53 19.19 -10.87
CA LEU A 124 5.35 18.81 -12.27
C LEU A 124 4.97 17.32 -12.36
N PRO A 125 3.70 16.95 -12.11
CA PRO A 125 3.24 15.56 -12.10
C PRO A 125 2.94 15.08 -13.55
N TYR A 126 3.96 14.94 -14.39
CA TYR A 126 3.80 14.61 -15.81
C TYR A 126 3.16 13.25 -16.08
N SER A 127 3.41 12.24 -15.25
CA SER A 127 2.73 10.94 -15.37
C SER A 127 1.23 11.06 -15.16
N LEU A 128 0.81 11.85 -14.18
CA LEU A 128 -0.59 12.14 -13.93
C LEU A 128 -1.19 12.99 -15.05
N LEU A 129 -0.42 13.94 -15.59
CA LEU A 129 -0.84 14.76 -16.74
C LEU A 129 -1.13 13.91 -17.97
N TYR A 130 -0.24 12.96 -18.28
CA TYR A 130 -0.46 11.96 -19.32
C TYR A 130 -1.73 11.15 -19.07
N HIS A 131 -1.84 10.57 -17.88
CA HIS A 131 -2.98 9.75 -17.51
C HIS A 131 -4.32 10.49 -17.59
N GLN A 132 -4.40 11.72 -17.10
CA GLN A 132 -5.61 12.53 -17.17
C GLN A 132 -5.95 12.93 -18.61
N THR A 133 -4.95 13.20 -19.46
CA THR A 133 -5.14 13.48 -20.89
C THR A 133 -5.75 12.27 -21.59
N MET A 134 -5.19 11.09 -21.40
CA MET A 134 -5.69 9.84 -21.98
C MET A 134 -7.10 9.50 -21.47
N SER A 135 -7.33 9.63 -20.18
CA SER A 135 -8.64 9.38 -19.56
C SER A 135 -9.72 10.31 -20.11
N TRP A 136 -9.40 11.58 -20.27
CA TRP A 136 -10.35 12.55 -20.83
C TRP A 136 -10.66 12.26 -22.31
N LEU A 137 -9.65 12.01 -23.13
CA LEU A 137 -9.83 11.62 -24.53
C LEU A 137 -10.64 10.34 -24.68
N SER A 138 -10.35 9.32 -23.86
CA SER A 138 -11.10 8.07 -23.87
C SER A 138 -12.58 8.24 -23.52
N SER A 139 -12.89 9.20 -22.65
CA SER A 139 -14.28 9.46 -22.23
C SER A 139 -15.07 10.34 -23.19
N GLN A 140 -14.41 11.27 -23.89
CA GLN A 140 -15.06 12.26 -24.75
C GLN A 140 -14.99 11.91 -26.26
N GLY A 141 -14.13 10.98 -26.64
CA GLY A 141 -13.82 10.70 -28.05
C GLY A 141 -12.92 11.79 -28.65
N SER A 142 -13.37 12.48 -29.70
CA SER A 142 -12.61 13.56 -30.34
C SER A 142 -12.75 14.88 -29.57
N VAL A 143 -11.63 15.50 -29.19
CA VAL A 143 -11.60 16.79 -28.45
C VAL A 143 -10.63 17.75 -29.12
N LYS A 144 -11.02 19.00 -29.32
CA LYS A 144 -10.11 20.01 -29.89
C LYS A 144 -8.94 20.30 -28.95
N PRO A 145 -7.70 20.43 -29.47
CA PRO A 145 -6.51 20.61 -28.62
C PRO A 145 -6.60 21.77 -27.63
N GLN A 146 -7.27 22.85 -28.02
CA GLN A 146 -7.46 24.03 -27.17
C GLN A 146 -8.41 23.75 -26.00
N GLU A 147 -9.47 23.01 -26.26
CA GLU A 147 -10.44 22.60 -25.24
C GLU A 147 -9.83 21.61 -24.25
N LEU A 148 -9.11 20.63 -24.77
CA LEU A 148 -8.35 19.67 -23.98
C LEU A 148 -7.36 20.38 -23.04
N ALA A 149 -6.55 21.31 -23.59
CA ALA A 149 -5.59 22.07 -22.81
C ALA A 149 -6.27 22.95 -21.75
N ARG A 150 -7.39 23.59 -22.11
CA ARG A 150 -8.16 24.40 -21.17
C ARG A 150 -8.68 23.56 -20.02
N TYR A 151 -9.26 22.39 -20.29
CA TYR A 151 -9.79 21.51 -19.25
C TYR A 151 -8.68 20.96 -18.35
N ILE A 152 -7.66 20.34 -18.92
CA ILE A 152 -6.60 19.69 -18.16
C ILE A 152 -5.80 20.69 -17.32
N LEU A 153 -5.38 21.81 -17.89
CA LEU A 153 -4.54 22.78 -17.18
C LEU A 153 -5.29 23.61 -16.12
N THR A 154 -6.63 23.58 -16.09
CA THR A 154 -7.40 24.19 -15.00
C THR A 154 -7.47 23.32 -13.75
N LEU A 155 -7.12 22.04 -13.84
CA LEU A 155 -7.05 21.18 -12.67
C LEU A 155 -5.94 21.66 -11.72
N GLY A 156 -6.28 21.86 -10.46
CA GLY A 156 -5.39 22.47 -9.47
C GLY A 156 -4.03 21.77 -9.30
N VAL A 157 -3.95 20.46 -9.57
CA VAL A 157 -2.72 19.68 -9.52
C VAL A 157 -1.72 20.11 -10.62
N PHE A 158 -2.20 20.67 -11.75
CA PHE A 158 -1.36 21.06 -12.88
C PHE A 158 -1.07 22.57 -12.94
N LYS A 159 -1.36 23.32 -11.88
CA LYS A 159 -1.16 24.79 -11.82
C LYS A 159 0.26 25.27 -12.15
N HIS A 160 1.27 24.41 -12.02
CA HIS A 160 2.67 24.71 -12.33
C HIS A 160 3.12 24.17 -13.68
N VAL A 161 2.27 23.44 -14.40
CA VAL A 161 2.56 22.95 -15.75
C VAL A 161 2.35 24.07 -16.74
N SER A 162 3.35 24.40 -17.55
CA SER A 162 3.23 25.40 -18.59
C SER A 162 2.45 24.87 -19.80
N LYS A 163 1.85 25.78 -20.57
CA LYS A 163 1.22 25.40 -21.85
C LYS A 163 2.21 24.76 -22.82
N ASP A 164 3.46 25.24 -22.81
CA ASP A 164 4.51 24.73 -23.70
C ASP A 164 4.91 23.31 -23.33
N ASP A 165 5.02 22.98 -22.03
CA ASP A 165 5.28 21.62 -21.57
C ASP A 165 4.13 20.67 -21.93
N TYR A 166 2.90 21.15 -21.80
CA TYR A 166 1.73 20.35 -22.21
C TYR A 166 1.70 20.11 -23.72
N LEU A 167 2.01 21.11 -24.52
CA LEU A 167 2.13 20.96 -25.98
C LEU A 167 3.25 19.99 -26.37
N ARG A 168 4.39 19.98 -25.65
CA ARG A 168 5.45 19.00 -25.86
C ARG A 168 4.95 17.59 -25.57
N LEU A 169 4.22 17.39 -24.48
CA LEU A 169 3.61 16.11 -24.16
C LEU A 169 2.66 15.65 -25.27
N LEU A 170 1.74 16.51 -25.73
CA LEU A 170 0.79 16.16 -26.78
C LEU A 170 1.48 15.81 -28.12
N ARG A 171 2.54 16.52 -28.48
CA ARG A 171 3.36 16.19 -29.67
C ARG A 171 4.00 14.81 -29.52
N HIS A 172 4.62 14.55 -28.39
CA HIS A 172 5.23 13.26 -28.10
C HIS A 172 4.20 12.11 -28.16
N MET A 173 3.01 12.33 -27.63
CA MET A 173 1.92 11.33 -27.69
C MET A 173 1.46 11.08 -29.13
N LEU A 174 1.38 12.13 -29.98
CA LEU A 174 1.08 12.02 -31.41
C LEU A 174 2.17 11.24 -32.16
N GLU A 175 3.44 11.58 -31.94
CA GLU A 175 4.59 10.91 -32.57
C GLU A 175 4.67 9.43 -32.24
N ASN A 176 4.24 9.05 -31.04
CA ASN A 176 4.23 7.66 -30.59
C ASN A 176 2.93 6.90 -30.90
N GLY A 177 1.94 7.53 -31.57
CA GLY A 177 0.67 6.89 -31.89
C GLY A 177 -0.23 6.59 -30.69
N GLN A 178 -0.01 7.28 -29.57
CA GLN A 178 -0.84 7.17 -28.37
C GLN A 178 -2.13 8.00 -28.50
N ILE A 179 -2.04 9.10 -29.23
CA ILE A 179 -3.19 9.91 -29.67
C ILE A 179 -3.07 10.18 -31.17
N GLU A 180 -4.17 10.46 -31.83
CA GLU A 180 -4.24 10.73 -33.25
C GLU A 180 -5.09 11.98 -33.52
N ARG A 181 -4.99 12.50 -34.75
CA ARG A 181 -5.84 13.61 -35.22
C ARG A 181 -7.02 13.06 -35.99
N GLY A 182 -8.22 13.39 -35.55
CA GLY A 182 -9.43 13.11 -36.29
C GLY A 182 -9.59 14.02 -37.52
N GLU A 183 -10.50 13.65 -38.39
CA GLU A 183 -10.85 14.43 -39.60
C GLU A 183 -11.42 15.85 -39.26
N ASP A 184 -12.04 15.99 -38.11
CA ASP A 184 -12.55 17.25 -37.54
C ASP A 184 -11.44 18.15 -36.95
N GLY A 185 -10.18 17.70 -36.97
CA GLY A 185 -9.04 18.37 -36.35
C GLY A 185 -8.96 18.23 -34.84
N GLY A 186 -9.81 17.41 -34.22
CA GLY A 186 -9.75 17.01 -32.83
C GLY A 186 -8.65 16.01 -32.57
N LEU A 187 -8.30 15.81 -31.31
CA LEU A 187 -7.45 14.73 -30.83
C LEU A 187 -8.33 13.61 -30.30
N LEU A 188 -7.96 12.38 -30.60
CA LEU A 188 -8.60 11.17 -30.10
C LEU A 188 -7.54 10.19 -29.65
N VAL A 189 -7.93 9.14 -28.93
CA VAL A 189 -7.03 8.06 -28.53
C VAL A 189 -6.59 7.31 -29.78
N GLY A 190 -5.27 7.17 -29.97
CA GLY A 190 -4.71 6.42 -31.09
C GLY A 190 -4.61 4.92 -30.80
N GLU A 191 -4.25 4.14 -31.81
CA GLU A 191 -4.19 2.66 -31.72
C GLU A 191 -3.37 2.16 -30.52
N LYS A 192 -2.17 2.72 -30.29
CA LYS A 192 -1.35 2.36 -29.13
C LYS A 192 -1.93 2.86 -27.83
N GLY A 193 -2.65 3.97 -27.87
CA GLY A 193 -3.34 4.53 -26.70
C GLY A 193 -4.53 3.66 -26.27
N GLU A 194 -5.28 3.10 -27.23
CA GLU A 194 -6.38 2.17 -26.93
C GLU A 194 -5.92 0.94 -26.17
N ALA A 195 -4.78 0.38 -26.57
CA ALA A 195 -4.19 -0.73 -25.82
C ALA A 195 -3.85 -0.37 -24.36
N ALA A 196 -3.46 0.88 -24.11
CA ALA A 196 -3.17 1.37 -22.77
C ALA A 196 -4.45 1.62 -21.96
N VAL A 197 -5.43 2.36 -22.49
CA VAL A 197 -6.65 2.74 -21.75
C VAL A 197 -7.60 1.56 -21.53
N ASN A 198 -7.56 0.54 -22.39
CA ASN A 198 -8.36 -0.68 -22.25
C ASN A 198 -7.71 -1.70 -21.29
N ASN A 199 -6.48 -1.48 -20.85
CA ASN A 199 -5.85 -2.31 -19.84
C ASN A 199 -6.40 -1.93 -18.45
N TYR A 200 -6.81 -2.93 -17.65
CA TYR A 200 -7.27 -2.69 -16.28
C TYR A 200 -6.23 -1.97 -15.41
N GLU A 201 -4.93 -2.16 -15.69
CA GLU A 201 -3.83 -1.48 -15.01
C GLU A 201 -3.80 0.03 -15.26
N PHE A 202 -4.47 0.52 -16.31
CA PHE A 202 -4.57 1.96 -16.58
C PHE A 202 -5.23 2.72 -15.43
N LEU A 203 -6.15 2.10 -14.71
CA LEU A 203 -6.78 2.68 -13.52
C LEU A 203 -5.89 2.62 -12.28
N ALA A 204 -4.82 1.83 -12.31
CA ALA A 204 -3.86 1.70 -11.21
C ALA A 204 -2.74 2.73 -11.39
N VAL A 205 -2.82 3.87 -10.70
CA VAL A 205 -1.84 4.97 -10.78
C VAL A 205 -0.51 4.61 -10.11
N PHE A 206 -0.48 3.55 -9.29
CA PHE A 206 0.69 3.10 -8.55
C PHE A 206 1.23 1.80 -9.14
N SER A 207 2.56 1.73 -9.28
CA SER A 207 3.21 0.47 -9.62
C SER A 207 3.07 -0.53 -8.48
N VAL A 208 2.53 -1.70 -8.77
CA VAL A 208 2.52 -2.82 -7.83
C VAL A 208 3.83 -3.59 -8.02
N PRO A 209 4.63 -3.78 -6.97
CA PRO A 209 5.83 -4.61 -7.08
C PRO A 209 5.42 -6.04 -7.46
N SER A 210 6.22 -6.65 -8.32
CA SER A 210 6.01 -8.04 -8.70
C SER A 210 6.26 -8.96 -7.50
N GLU A 211 5.30 -9.77 -7.17
CA GLU A 211 5.38 -10.69 -6.04
C GLU A 211 5.51 -12.14 -6.49
N PHE A 212 6.06 -12.98 -5.62
CA PHE A 212 6.13 -14.43 -5.79
C PHE A 212 4.99 -15.08 -5.02
N SER A 213 4.16 -15.88 -5.70
CA SER A 213 3.11 -16.66 -5.05
C SER A 213 3.73 -17.82 -4.26
N VAL A 214 3.42 -17.92 -2.98
CA VAL A 214 3.86 -19.00 -2.10
C VAL A 214 2.76 -20.06 -2.01
N ARG A 215 3.08 -21.30 -2.38
CA ARG A 215 2.11 -22.39 -2.49
C ARG A 215 2.55 -23.61 -1.68
N CYS A 216 1.59 -24.17 -0.96
CA CYS A 216 1.74 -25.49 -0.35
C CYS A 216 0.77 -26.45 -1.07
N ASN A 217 1.31 -27.44 -1.78
CA ASN A 217 0.53 -28.29 -2.68
C ASN A 217 -0.22 -27.45 -3.75
N ALA A 218 -1.53 -27.54 -3.80
CA ALA A 218 -2.37 -26.79 -4.75
C ALA A 218 -2.85 -25.43 -4.20
N GLU A 219 -2.67 -25.17 -2.91
CA GLU A 219 -3.21 -24.01 -2.22
C GLU A 219 -2.21 -22.85 -2.16
N GLU A 220 -2.67 -21.63 -2.44
CA GLU A 220 -1.89 -20.42 -2.27
C GLU A 220 -2.01 -19.92 -0.83
N ILE A 221 -0.88 -19.83 -0.15
CA ILE A 221 -0.79 -19.37 1.24
C ILE A 221 -0.69 -17.85 1.30
N GLY A 222 0.00 -17.25 0.32
CA GLY A 222 0.24 -15.82 0.24
C GLY A 222 1.33 -15.46 -0.75
N THR A 223 1.87 -14.25 -0.64
CA THR A 223 2.90 -13.71 -1.55
C THR A 223 4.10 -13.16 -0.79
N VAL A 224 5.25 -13.09 -1.47
CA VAL A 224 6.46 -12.44 -0.97
C VAL A 224 7.12 -11.62 -2.08
N GLN A 225 7.74 -10.50 -1.74
CA GLN A 225 8.38 -9.62 -2.73
C GLN A 225 9.74 -10.13 -3.20
N THR A 226 10.46 -10.78 -2.29
CA THR A 226 11.79 -11.34 -2.59
C THR A 226 11.73 -12.85 -2.49
N PRO A 227 12.21 -13.60 -3.50
CA PRO A 227 12.22 -15.05 -3.44
C PRO A 227 13.23 -15.53 -2.42
N PHE A 228 12.86 -16.58 -1.71
CA PHE A 228 13.75 -17.31 -0.82
C PHE A 228 14.40 -18.47 -1.58
N PRO A 229 15.69 -18.79 -1.35
CA PRO A 229 16.33 -19.94 -1.94
C PRO A 229 15.72 -21.26 -1.42
N GLU A 230 15.93 -22.34 -2.15
CA GLU A 230 15.53 -23.67 -1.70
C GLU A 230 16.12 -24.01 -0.33
N LYS A 231 15.35 -24.71 0.48
CA LYS A 231 15.63 -25.04 1.89
C LYS A 231 15.64 -23.87 2.85
N ALA A 232 15.42 -22.64 2.40
CA ALA A 232 15.22 -21.51 3.29
C ALA A 232 13.94 -21.69 4.12
N GLN A 233 13.99 -21.27 5.36
CA GLN A 233 12.85 -21.31 6.27
C GLN A 233 12.38 -19.90 6.57
N PHE A 234 11.07 -19.70 6.53
CA PHE A 234 10.46 -18.39 6.79
C PHE A 234 9.07 -18.54 7.40
N ALA A 235 8.56 -17.46 7.98
CA ALA A 235 7.21 -17.39 8.50
C ALA A 235 6.27 -16.69 7.52
N LEU A 236 5.10 -17.27 7.25
CA LEU A 236 4.04 -16.67 6.47
C LEU A 236 2.69 -17.17 6.98
N ALA A 237 1.69 -16.27 7.04
CA ALA A 237 0.34 -16.59 7.54
C ALA A 237 0.31 -17.21 8.96
N GLY A 238 1.25 -16.81 9.82
CA GLY A 238 1.34 -17.31 11.20
C GLY A 238 1.89 -18.73 11.33
N GLN A 239 2.44 -19.31 10.26
CA GLN A 239 3.05 -20.63 10.22
C GLN A 239 4.48 -20.58 9.69
N ALA A 240 5.24 -21.64 9.96
CA ALA A 240 6.61 -21.78 9.49
C ALA A 240 6.67 -22.68 8.26
N TRP A 241 7.45 -22.25 7.27
CA TRP A 241 7.55 -22.90 5.96
C TRP A 241 9.00 -23.10 5.56
N GLU A 242 9.27 -24.18 4.86
CA GLU A 242 10.55 -24.45 4.20
C GLU A 242 10.35 -24.52 2.69
N VAL A 243 11.16 -23.78 1.93
CA VAL A 243 11.13 -23.79 0.46
C VAL A 243 11.55 -25.15 -0.06
N THR A 244 10.70 -25.77 -0.87
CA THR A 244 10.99 -27.04 -1.55
C THR A 244 11.42 -26.82 -2.99
N GLU A 245 10.87 -25.80 -3.68
CA GLU A 245 11.16 -25.50 -5.08
C GLU A 245 10.92 -24.01 -5.34
N LEU A 246 11.73 -23.42 -6.24
CA LEU A 246 11.63 -22.02 -6.65
C LEU A 246 11.51 -21.94 -8.17
N ASP A 247 10.35 -21.52 -8.68
CA ASP A 247 10.12 -21.19 -10.09
C ASP A 247 10.20 -19.67 -10.31
N LEU A 248 11.35 -19.22 -10.80
CA LEU A 248 11.58 -17.79 -11.08
C LEU A 248 10.78 -17.28 -12.30
N LYS A 249 10.43 -18.16 -13.27
CA LYS A 249 9.72 -17.77 -14.50
C LYS A 249 8.26 -17.49 -14.20
N GLU A 250 7.62 -18.42 -13.51
CA GLU A 250 6.22 -18.31 -13.11
C GLU A 250 6.03 -17.54 -11.79
N ARG A 251 7.14 -17.11 -11.17
CA ARG A 251 7.16 -16.43 -9.87
C ARG A 251 6.38 -17.18 -8.80
N ARG A 252 6.72 -18.46 -8.64
CA ARG A 252 6.11 -19.36 -7.65
C ARG A 252 7.17 -19.93 -6.73
N ILE A 253 6.83 -20.04 -5.46
CA ILE A 253 7.64 -20.67 -4.42
C ILE A 253 6.80 -21.80 -3.84
N PHE A 254 7.26 -23.03 -3.99
CA PHE A 254 6.63 -24.17 -3.38
C PHE A 254 7.23 -24.42 -2.00
N VAL A 255 6.38 -24.67 -1.01
CA VAL A 255 6.80 -24.81 0.37
C VAL A 255 6.14 -26.01 1.02
N LYS A 256 6.77 -26.51 2.08
CA LYS A 256 6.18 -27.48 3.02
C LYS A 256 6.10 -26.89 4.40
N HIS A 257 5.09 -27.27 5.16
CA HIS A 257 4.93 -26.86 6.54
C HIS A 257 6.02 -27.47 7.42
N ILE A 258 6.56 -26.68 8.36
CA ILE A 258 7.48 -27.15 9.40
C ILE A 258 6.94 -26.74 10.78
N PRO A 259 7.09 -27.60 11.82
CA PRO A 259 6.46 -27.38 13.13
C PRO A 259 7.06 -26.20 13.91
N CYS A 260 8.28 -25.76 13.61
CA CYS A 260 8.95 -24.66 14.29
C CYS A 260 10.03 -24.06 13.39
N LEU A 261 10.17 -22.73 13.41
CA LEU A 261 11.33 -22.05 12.86
C LEU A 261 12.52 -22.29 13.81
N LEU A 262 13.54 -22.99 13.33
CA LEU A 262 14.84 -22.86 13.94
C LEU A 262 15.33 -21.43 13.68
N TYR A 263 15.43 -20.63 14.73
CA TYR A 263 15.88 -19.25 14.68
C TYR A 263 17.36 -19.20 14.22
N THR A 264 17.55 -19.19 12.91
CA THR A 264 18.81 -18.84 12.27
C THR A 264 18.52 -17.78 11.22
N SER A 265 17.88 -16.70 11.65
CA SER A 265 17.71 -15.53 10.80
C SER A 265 18.93 -14.63 10.99
N PRO A 266 19.76 -14.38 9.97
CA PRO A 266 20.47 -13.14 9.92
C PRO A 266 19.43 -12.06 9.72
N SER A 267 19.28 -11.18 10.70
CA SER A 267 18.54 -9.93 10.58
C SER A 267 19.10 -9.15 9.39
N PRO A 268 18.29 -8.53 8.51
CA PRO A 268 18.79 -7.63 7.48
C PRO A 268 19.46 -6.40 8.07
#